data_65ecad514eef36091c6b95823fc317f0
#
_entry.id   65ecad514eef36091c6b95823fc317f0
#
_cell.length_a   1.000
_cell.length_b   1.000
_cell.length_c   1.000
_cell.angle_alpha   90.00
_cell.angle_beta   90.00
_cell.angle_gamma   90.00
#
_symmetry.space_group_name_H-M   'P 1'
#
loop_
_entity.id
_entity.type
_entity.pdbx_description
1 polymer ?
#
loop_
_entity_poly.entity_id
_entity_poly.type
_entity_poly.pdbx_seq_one_letter_code
_entity_poly.pdbx_strand_id
1 'polypeptide(L)'
;MQNATPGFLRLAGHPLRWRLLTELARTDRQVRELTGLLGQPQSLVSYHLGQLRAGGLVSARRSSADGRDSYYRIELSRCRELLAETGLALHPGLGPGPPPALFKGTARVLFLCTGNSGRSQMAEALLGQLSGGAVEVASAGSHPKPLHPEAVRVMREHGIDISGRRSKHLEEFAGQRFGYVITLCDRVREVCPEFGGHPQLIHWSIADPAGEADARAAFRRVAAGLRTRIGFLLARLGG
;
A
#
# COMPACT_ATOMS: atom_id res chain seq x y z
N MET A 1 -10.43 -38.06 -8.23
CA MET A 1 -9.89 -36.89 -7.53
C MET A 1 -10.97 -35.82 -7.56
N GLN A 2 -11.56 -35.46 -6.41
CA GLN A 2 -12.59 -34.43 -6.35
C GLN A 2 -11.93 -33.08 -6.70
N ASN A 3 -12.36 -32.46 -7.79
CA ASN A 3 -11.94 -31.13 -8.21
C ASN A 3 -12.57 -30.10 -7.24
N ALA A 4 -11.95 -29.89 -6.06
CA ALA A 4 -12.37 -28.86 -5.14
C ALA A 4 -12.16 -27.48 -5.77
N THR A 5 -13.20 -26.63 -5.71
CA THR A 5 -13.11 -25.25 -6.21
C THR A 5 -11.86 -24.56 -5.64
N PRO A 6 -10.99 -23.97 -6.47
CA PRO A 6 -9.79 -23.27 -6.03
C PRO A 6 -10.07 -22.24 -4.93
N GLY A 7 -9.15 -22.10 -4.00
CA GLY A 7 -9.33 -21.28 -2.80
C GLY A 7 -9.70 -19.84 -3.10
N PHE A 8 -9.09 -19.23 -4.11
CA PHE A 8 -9.42 -17.85 -4.52
C PHE A 8 -10.88 -17.71 -4.96
N LEU A 9 -11.35 -18.60 -5.84
CA LEU A 9 -12.73 -18.55 -6.35
C LEU A 9 -13.76 -18.74 -5.22
N ARG A 10 -13.48 -19.64 -4.29
CA ARG A 10 -14.36 -19.89 -3.14
C ARG A 10 -14.42 -18.67 -2.21
N LEU A 11 -13.30 -17.98 -1.99
CA LEU A 11 -13.23 -16.80 -1.14
C LEU A 11 -13.76 -15.56 -1.85
N ALA A 12 -13.31 -15.27 -3.06
CA ALA A 12 -13.65 -14.05 -3.79
C ALA A 12 -15.00 -14.12 -4.51
N GLY A 13 -15.53 -15.32 -4.79
CA GLY A 13 -16.75 -15.52 -5.58
C GLY A 13 -18.07 -15.04 -4.94
N HIS A 14 -18.07 -14.60 -3.69
CA HIS A 14 -19.24 -13.98 -3.07
C HIS A 14 -19.33 -12.49 -3.44
N PRO A 15 -20.47 -11.95 -3.92
CA PRO A 15 -20.58 -10.58 -4.43
C PRO A 15 -20.06 -9.51 -3.44
N LEU A 16 -20.42 -9.62 -2.16
CA LEU A 16 -19.99 -8.64 -1.16
C LEU A 16 -18.46 -8.76 -0.89
N ARG A 17 -17.90 -9.98 -0.84
CA ARG A 17 -16.45 -10.16 -0.67
C ARG A 17 -15.68 -9.62 -1.86
N TRP A 18 -16.19 -9.78 -3.09
CA TRP A 18 -15.60 -9.18 -4.28
C TRP A 18 -15.57 -7.65 -4.18
N ARG A 19 -16.70 -7.02 -3.81
CA ARG A 19 -16.76 -5.56 -3.60
C ARG A 19 -15.81 -5.09 -2.50
N LEU A 20 -15.68 -5.82 -1.40
CA LEU A 20 -14.72 -5.53 -0.33
C LEU A 20 -13.28 -5.58 -0.85
N LEU A 21 -12.90 -6.62 -1.58
CA LEU A 21 -11.57 -6.74 -2.19
C LEU A 21 -11.31 -5.61 -3.18
N THR A 22 -12.29 -5.22 -3.99
CA THR A 22 -12.17 -4.13 -4.97
C THR A 22 -11.92 -2.79 -4.27
N GLU A 23 -12.62 -2.51 -3.18
CA GLU A 23 -12.39 -1.29 -2.40
C GLU A 23 -11.02 -1.30 -1.71
N LEU A 24 -10.65 -2.42 -1.11
CA LEU A 24 -9.35 -2.58 -0.44
C LEU A 24 -8.16 -2.62 -1.43
N ALA A 25 -8.41 -2.96 -2.70
CA ALA A 25 -7.38 -2.87 -3.74
C ALA A 25 -7.01 -1.43 -4.11
N ARG A 26 -7.84 -0.46 -3.73
CA ARG A 26 -7.60 0.98 -3.97
C ARG A 26 -6.84 1.61 -2.82
N THR A 27 -7.23 1.28 -1.58
CA THR A 27 -6.69 1.89 -0.36
C THR A 27 -7.06 1.04 0.87
N ASP A 28 -6.25 1.12 1.92
CA ASP A 28 -6.60 0.54 3.22
C ASP A 28 -7.80 1.30 3.82
N ARG A 29 -8.75 0.59 4.42
CA ARG A 29 -9.99 1.17 4.95
C ARG A 29 -10.37 0.63 6.32
N GLN A 30 -11.10 1.46 7.07
CA GLN A 30 -11.77 1.06 8.31
C GLN A 30 -13.13 0.41 8.00
N VAL A 31 -13.63 -0.41 8.94
CA VAL A 31 -14.95 -1.07 8.76
C VAL A 31 -16.07 -0.04 8.52
N ARG A 32 -16.07 1.07 9.25
CA ARG A 32 -17.08 2.13 9.09
C ARG A 32 -17.11 2.73 7.69
N GLU A 33 -15.92 2.91 7.06
CA GLU A 33 -15.82 3.41 5.70
C GLU A 33 -16.40 2.39 4.69
N LEU A 34 -16.03 1.11 4.86
CA LEU A 34 -16.55 0.03 4.03
C LEU A 34 -18.07 -0.13 4.16
N THR A 35 -18.60 0.02 5.38
CA THR A 35 -20.03 0.00 5.66
C THR A 35 -20.77 1.09 4.89
N GLY A 36 -20.27 2.33 4.96
CA GLY A 36 -20.84 3.46 4.22
C GLY A 36 -20.76 3.28 2.70
N LEU A 37 -19.59 2.90 2.18
CA LEU A 37 -19.37 2.72 0.73
C LEU A 37 -20.19 1.59 0.12
N LEU A 38 -20.41 0.51 0.87
CA LEU A 38 -21.12 -0.67 0.37
C LEU A 38 -22.61 -0.64 0.67
N GLY A 39 -23.07 0.26 1.55
CA GLY A 39 -24.47 0.34 1.99
C GLY A 39 -24.93 -0.94 2.71
N GLN A 40 -24.03 -1.59 3.49
CA GLN A 40 -24.30 -2.86 4.15
C GLN A 40 -24.14 -2.75 5.66
N PRO A 41 -24.92 -3.50 6.47
CA PRO A 41 -24.77 -3.51 7.92
C PRO A 41 -23.35 -3.87 8.36
N GLN A 42 -22.85 -3.22 9.42
CA GLN A 42 -21.49 -3.42 9.93
C GLN A 42 -21.22 -4.88 10.31
N SER A 43 -22.19 -5.58 10.89
CA SER A 43 -22.06 -6.99 11.26
C SER A 43 -21.77 -7.87 10.04
N LEU A 44 -22.49 -7.61 8.94
CA LEU A 44 -22.30 -8.35 7.67
C LEU A 44 -20.94 -8.05 7.04
N VAL A 45 -20.54 -6.77 7.00
CA VAL A 45 -19.22 -6.34 6.51
C VAL A 45 -18.11 -7.00 7.34
N SER A 46 -18.22 -6.96 8.67
CA SER A 46 -17.24 -7.57 9.59
C SER A 46 -17.16 -9.09 9.42
N TYR A 47 -18.29 -9.78 9.25
CA TYR A 47 -18.33 -11.22 8.97
C TYR A 47 -17.53 -11.55 7.68
N HIS A 48 -17.82 -10.86 6.58
CA HIS A 48 -17.14 -11.13 5.31
C HIS A 48 -15.66 -10.73 5.33
N LEU A 49 -15.28 -9.67 6.03
CA LEU A 49 -13.87 -9.34 6.28
C LEU A 49 -13.17 -10.44 7.09
N GLY A 50 -13.85 -11.03 8.07
CA GLY A 50 -13.37 -12.19 8.82
C GLY A 50 -13.10 -13.39 7.92
N GLN A 51 -13.99 -13.71 6.98
CA GLN A 51 -13.80 -14.78 6.00
C GLN A 51 -12.61 -14.53 5.08
N LEU A 52 -12.47 -13.31 4.55
CA LEU A 52 -11.35 -12.92 3.70
C LEU A 52 -10.02 -12.96 4.46
N ARG A 53 -10.04 -12.55 5.74
CA ARG A 53 -8.86 -12.59 6.61
C ARG A 53 -8.45 -14.03 6.96
N ALA A 54 -9.40 -14.91 7.28
CA ALA A 54 -9.14 -16.32 7.51
C ALA A 54 -8.53 -17.01 6.27
N GLY A 55 -8.92 -16.55 5.06
CA GLY A 55 -8.35 -17.02 3.80
C GLY A 55 -7.04 -16.33 3.38
N GLY A 56 -6.53 -15.39 4.18
CA GLY A 56 -5.28 -14.68 3.92
C GLY A 56 -5.36 -13.62 2.81
N LEU A 57 -6.53 -13.32 2.27
CA LEU A 57 -6.70 -12.29 1.22
C LEU A 57 -6.70 -10.86 1.78
N VAL A 58 -6.99 -10.72 3.06
CA VAL A 58 -7.06 -9.45 3.77
C VAL A 58 -6.36 -9.58 5.11
N SER A 59 -5.66 -8.55 5.55
CA SER A 59 -5.16 -8.40 6.91
C SER A 59 -5.76 -7.17 7.58
N ALA A 60 -5.62 -7.09 8.91
CA ALA A 60 -6.08 -5.94 9.68
C ALA A 60 -5.00 -5.48 10.64
N ARG A 61 -4.88 -4.16 10.81
CA ARG A 61 -4.00 -3.51 11.77
C ARG A 61 -4.75 -2.43 12.55
N ARG A 62 -4.53 -2.36 13.85
CA ARG A 62 -5.10 -1.30 14.67
C ARG A 62 -4.54 0.06 14.26
N SER A 63 -5.40 1.07 14.27
CA SER A 63 -5.02 2.46 14.01
C SER A 63 -4.00 2.93 15.05
N SER A 64 -2.97 3.61 14.59
CA SER A 64 -2.00 4.28 15.45
C SER A 64 -2.46 5.67 15.91
N ALA A 65 -3.61 6.15 15.41
CA ALA A 65 -4.18 7.43 15.81
C ALA A 65 -4.96 7.31 17.13
N ASP A 66 -5.87 6.35 17.24
CA ASP A 66 -6.74 6.19 18.42
C ASP A 66 -6.78 4.77 19.02
N GLY A 67 -6.25 3.77 18.31
CA GLY A 67 -6.21 2.37 18.76
C GLY A 67 -7.57 1.65 18.81
N ARG A 68 -8.69 2.33 18.56
CA ARG A 68 -10.04 1.75 18.59
C ARG A 68 -10.39 1.13 17.24
N ASP A 69 -10.10 1.82 16.17
CA ASP A 69 -10.36 1.38 14.81
C ASP A 69 -9.27 0.46 14.27
N SER A 70 -9.63 -0.35 13.30
CA SER A 70 -8.68 -1.18 12.55
C SER A 70 -8.77 -0.85 11.07
N TYR A 71 -7.60 -0.69 10.44
CA TYR A 71 -7.49 -0.60 9.00
C TYR A 71 -7.35 -2.00 8.42
N TYR A 72 -8.19 -2.30 7.44
CA TYR A 72 -8.11 -3.51 6.63
C TYR A 72 -7.38 -3.21 5.34
N ARG A 73 -6.55 -4.16 4.90
CA ARG A 73 -5.82 -4.07 3.64
C ARG A 73 -5.90 -5.39 2.87
N ILE A 74 -5.81 -5.31 1.56
CA ILE A 74 -5.70 -6.48 0.70
C ILE A 74 -4.26 -7.01 0.70
N GLU A 75 -4.11 -8.32 0.73
CA GLU A 75 -2.82 -8.99 0.60
C GLU A 75 -2.58 -9.36 -0.88
N LEU A 76 -2.17 -8.36 -1.68
CA LEU A 76 -2.05 -8.48 -3.14
C LEU A 76 -1.12 -9.61 -3.59
N SER A 77 -0.03 -9.86 -2.87
CA SER A 77 0.86 -10.98 -3.17
C SER A 77 0.13 -12.32 -3.04
N ARG A 78 -0.64 -12.49 -1.97
CA ARG A 78 -1.42 -13.71 -1.76
C ARG A 78 -2.56 -13.87 -2.77
N CYS A 79 -3.22 -12.77 -3.13
CA CYS A 79 -4.21 -12.77 -4.21
C CYS A 79 -3.59 -13.25 -5.54
N ARG A 80 -2.41 -12.73 -5.89
CA ARG A 80 -1.68 -13.11 -7.10
C ARG A 80 -1.31 -14.59 -7.10
N GLU A 81 -0.78 -15.11 -5.99
CA GLU A 81 -0.44 -16.53 -5.84
C GLU A 81 -1.65 -17.43 -6.07
N LEU A 82 -2.75 -17.17 -5.36
CA LEU A 82 -3.97 -17.96 -5.46
C LEU A 82 -4.65 -17.85 -6.84
N LEU A 83 -4.54 -16.71 -7.51
CA LEU A 83 -5.00 -16.55 -8.89
C LEU A 83 -4.14 -17.37 -9.85
N ALA A 84 -2.81 -17.36 -9.69
CA ALA A 84 -1.90 -18.18 -10.48
C ALA A 84 -2.17 -19.68 -10.26
N GLU A 85 -2.34 -20.13 -9.02
CA GLU A 85 -2.73 -21.49 -8.68
C GLU A 85 -4.07 -21.87 -9.35
N THR A 86 -5.04 -20.94 -9.34
CA THR A 86 -6.35 -21.13 -9.99
C THR A 86 -6.22 -21.27 -11.50
N GLY A 87 -5.40 -20.43 -12.13
CA GLY A 87 -5.12 -20.48 -13.56
C GLY A 87 -4.47 -21.81 -13.94
N LEU A 88 -3.42 -22.20 -13.24
CA LEU A 88 -2.70 -23.47 -13.46
C LEU A 88 -3.59 -24.69 -13.25
N ALA A 89 -4.52 -24.64 -12.30
CA ALA A 89 -5.48 -25.73 -12.06
C ALA A 89 -6.48 -25.90 -13.23
N LEU A 90 -6.76 -24.84 -13.98
CA LEU A 90 -7.60 -24.89 -15.17
C LEU A 90 -6.80 -25.33 -16.40
N HIS A 91 -5.66 -24.71 -16.65
CA HIS A 91 -4.83 -25.01 -17.81
C HIS A 91 -3.39 -24.48 -17.61
N PRO A 92 -2.33 -25.23 -17.97
CA PRO A 92 -0.95 -24.79 -17.81
C PRO A 92 -0.62 -23.44 -18.49
N GLY A 93 -1.28 -23.11 -19.59
CA GLY A 93 -1.13 -21.84 -20.30
C GLY A 93 -1.74 -20.63 -19.60
N LEU A 94 -2.45 -20.82 -18.47
CA LEU A 94 -2.98 -19.74 -17.63
C LEU A 94 -2.10 -19.44 -16.41
N GLY A 95 -0.88 -19.98 -16.38
CA GLY A 95 0.13 -19.64 -15.40
C GLY A 95 0.56 -18.17 -15.46
N PRO A 96 1.35 -17.70 -14.51
CA PRO A 96 1.82 -16.31 -14.46
C PRO A 96 2.60 -15.98 -15.74
N GLY A 97 2.09 -15.02 -16.50
CA GLY A 97 2.78 -14.46 -17.65
C GLY A 97 4.03 -13.66 -17.28
N PRO A 98 4.81 -13.18 -18.26
CA PRO A 98 5.95 -12.32 -18.00
C PRO A 98 5.53 -11.08 -17.19
N PRO A 99 6.43 -10.49 -16.38
CA PRO A 99 6.12 -9.28 -15.62
C PRO A 99 5.64 -8.17 -16.56
N PRO A 100 4.71 -7.30 -16.10
CA PRO A 100 4.20 -6.21 -16.92
C PRO A 100 5.35 -5.33 -17.42
N ALA A 101 5.24 -4.86 -18.68
CA ALA A 101 6.20 -3.99 -19.31
C ALA A 101 6.45 -2.73 -18.47
N LEU A 102 7.66 -2.17 -18.58
CA LEU A 102 8.05 -0.95 -17.89
C LEU A 102 7.02 0.18 -18.12
N PHE A 103 6.70 0.88 -17.05
CA PHE A 103 5.82 2.06 -17.06
C PHE A 103 6.27 3.06 -18.14
N LYS A 104 5.33 3.52 -18.98
CA LYS A 104 5.56 4.49 -20.07
C LYS A 104 4.70 5.75 -19.91
N GLY A 105 4.51 6.25 -18.69
CA GLY A 105 3.68 7.43 -18.45
C GLY A 105 4.40 8.53 -17.68
N THR A 106 3.83 9.73 -17.65
CA THR A 106 4.23 10.83 -16.77
C THR A 106 3.25 10.90 -15.60
N ALA A 107 3.55 10.22 -14.51
CA ALA A 107 2.76 10.36 -13.28
C ALA A 107 3.58 11.11 -12.22
N ARG A 108 2.90 11.95 -11.43
CA ARG A 108 3.48 12.62 -10.26
C ARG A 108 2.90 12.00 -8.99
N VAL A 109 3.73 11.49 -8.13
CA VAL A 109 3.34 10.79 -6.89
C VAL A 109 3.96 11.47 -5.68
N LEU A 110 3.14 11.77 -4.66
CA LEU A 110 3.59 12.30 -3.38
C LEU A 110 3.35 11.27 -2.27
N PHE A 111 4.42 10.87 -1.57
CA PHE A 111 4.31 10.04 -0.38
C PHE A 111 4.36 10.87 0.89
N LEU A 112 3.41 10.65 1.81
CA LEU A 112 3.30 11.37 3.07
C LEU A 112 3.42 10.44 4.28
N CYS A 113 4.19 10.86 5.28
CA CYS A 113 4.16 10.29 6.63
C CYS A 113 4.38 11.41 7.65
N THR A 114 4.32 11.14 8.96
CA THR A 114 4.49 12.19 9.96
C THR A 114 5.87 12.84 9.88
N GLY A 115 6.95 12.07 9.94
CA GLY A 115 8.31 12.59 10.11
C GLY A 115 9.10 12.82 8.82
N ASN A 116 8.66 12.31 7.68
CA ASN A 116 9.47 12.25 6.44
C ASN A 116 10.91 11.78 6.67
N SER A 117 11.10 10.89 7.66
CA SER A 117 12.41 10.41 8.12
C SER A 117 12.69 8.94 7.81
N GLY A 118 11.66 8.17 7.43
CA GLY A 118 11.77 6.75 7.13
C GLY A 118 10.81 6.35 6.02
N ARG A 119 9.57 5.96 6.36
CA ARG A 119 8.58 5.35 5.44
C ARG A 119 8.43 6.08 4.10
N SER A 120 8.19 7.38 4.11
CA SER A 120 7.96 8.15 2.88
C SER A 120 9.24 8.39 2.08
N GLN A 121 10.38 8.55 2.72
CA GLN A 121 11.69 8.63 2.06
C GLN A 121 12.06 7.31 1.37
N MET A 122 11.80 6.18 2.04
CA MET A 122 12.01 4.86 1.46
C MET A 122 11.07 4.61 0.28
N ALA A 123 9.79 5.01 0.40
CA ALA A 123 8.81 4.87 -0.67
C ALA A 123 9.18 5.70 -1.91
N GLU A 124 9.60 6.96 -1.72
CA GLU A 124 10.11 7.84 -2.78
C GLU A 124 11.29 7.20 -3.51
N ALA A 125 12.26 6.68 -2.76
CA ALA A 125 13.45 6.06 -3.31
C ALA A 125 13.14 4.77 -4.10
N LEU A 126 12.28 3.91 -3.53
CA LEU A 126 11.87 2.66 -4.18
C LEU A 126 11.06 2.91 -5.45
N LEU A 127 10.12 3.87 -5.45
CA LEU A 127 9.34 4.17 -6.65
C LEU A 127 10.22 4.77 -7.75
N GLY A 128 11.15 5.67 -7.41
CA GLY A 128 12.12 6.19 -8.36
C GLY A 128 12.95 5.09 -9.01
N GLN A 129 13.48 4.15 -8.23
CA GLN A 129 14.25 3.01 -8.73
C GLN A 129 13.39 2.07 -9.58
N LEU A 130 12.23 1.64 -9.08
CA LEU A 130 11.39 0.65 -9.75
C LEU A 130 10.75 1.17 -11.03
N SER A 131 10.53 2.48 -11.13
CA SER A 131 10.05 3.13 -12.35
C SER A 131 11.16 3.44 -13.36
N GLY A 132 12.43 3.21 -13.00
CA GLY A 132 13.56 3.64 -13.82
C GLY A 132 13.61 5.16 -14.02
N GLY A 133 13.05 5.94 -13.08
CA GLY A 133 12.96 7.39 -13.17
C GLY A 133 11.77 7.90 -14.02
N ALA A 134 10.93 7.04 -14.55
CA ALA A 134 9.80 7.43 -15.39
C ALA A 134 8.65 8.10 -14.61
N VAL A 135 8.59 7.91 -13.28
CA VAL A 135 7.61 8.55 -12.39
C VAL A 135 8.28 9.70 -11.64
N GLU A 136 7.71 10.89 -11.71
CA GLU A 136 8.12 12.00 -10.84
C GLU A 136 7.61 11.74 -9.43
N VAL A 137 8.51 11.55 -8.49
CA VAL A 137 8.15 11.17 -7.13
C VAL A 137 8.73 12.14 -6.10
N ALA A 138 7.91 12.47 -5.11
CA ALA A 138 8.30 13.28 -3.96
C ALA A 138 7.81 12.65 -2.65
N SER A 139 8.36 13.09 -1.54
CA SER A 139 7.86 12.75 -0.20
C SER A 139 7.90 13.93 0.74
N ALA A 140 6.99 13.95 1.73
CA ALA A 140 6.93 14.99 2.75
C ALA A 140 6.38 14.45 4.08
N GLY A 141 6.43 15.29 5.10
CA GLY A 141 5.86 15.01 6.41
C GLY A 141 5.18 16.21 7.05
N SER A 142 4.25 15.96 7.97
CA SER A 142 3.60 17.02 8.75
C SER A 142 4.50 17.58 9.87
N HIS A 143 5.50 16.81 10.31
CA HIS A 143 6.47 17.18 11.36
C HIS A 143 7.83 16.59 11.00
N PRO A 144 8.57 17.21 10.06
CA PRO A 144 9.86 16.70 9.60
C PRO A 144 10.84 16.43 10.73
N LYS A 145 11.53 15.28 10.64
CA LYS A 145 12.58 14.85 11.57
C LYS A 145 13.81 14.44 10.75
N PRO A 146 15.01 14.44 11.36
CA PRO A 146 16.21 13.91 10.70
C PRO A 146 15.97 12.50 10.15
N LEU A 147 16.62 12.17 9.04
CA LEU A 147 16.57 10.82 8.45
C LEU A 147 16.93 9.75 9.47
N HIS A 148 16.12 8.71 9.54
CA HIS A 148 16.37 7.62 10.46
C HIS A 148 17.55 6.76 9.97
N PRO A 149 18.59 6.49 10.80
CA PRO A 149 19.76 5.75 10.36
C PRO A 149 19.45 4.37 9.78
N GLU A 150 18.47 3.65 10.35
CA GLU A 150 18.08 2.33 9.84
C GLU A 150 17.35 2.43 8.49
N ALA A 151 16.65 3.51 8.19
CA ALA A 151 16.10 3.72 6.85
C ALA A 151 17.24 3.82 5.82
N VAL A 152 18.29 4.60 6.12
CA VAL A 152 19.47 4.73 5.25
C VAL A 152 20.16 3.39 5.06
N ARG A 153 20.38 2.63 6.14
CA ARG A 153 21.05 1.32 6.08
C ARG A 153 20.26 0.31 5.24
N VAL A 154 18.96 0.20 5.50
CA VAL A 154 18.10 -0.74 4.78
C VAL A 154 17.98 -0.35 3.31
N MET A 155 17.91 0.93 2.97
CA MET A 155 17.87 1.35 1.56
C MET A 155 19.19 1.04 0.82
N ARG A 156 20.34 1.12 1.49
CA ARG A 156 21.61 0.67 0.93
C ARG A 156 21.63 -0.84 0.62
N GLU A 157 20.94 -1.66 1.43
CA GLU A 157 20.78 -3.10 1.13
C GLU A 157 19.99 -3.32 -0.18
N HIS A 158 19.18 -2.36 -0.60
CA HIS A 158 18.47 -2.34 -1.89
C HIS A 158 19.26 -1.61 -3.00
N GLY A 159 20.50 -1.22 -2.76
CA GLY A 159 21.34 -0.49 -3.73
C GLY A 159 20.95 0.99 -3.88
N ILE A 160 20.24 1.57 -2.91
CA ILE A 160 19.81 2.98 -2.96
C ILE A 160 20.40 3.75 -1.79
N ASP A 161 21.18 4.79 -2.08
CA ASP A 161 21.66 5.70 -1.04
C ASP A 161 20.70 6.89 -0.89
N ILE A 162 20.13 7.03 0.31
CA ILE A 162 19.28 8.15 0.70
C ILE A 162 19.95 9.06 1.75
N SER A 163 21.21 8.85 2.09
CA SER A 163 21.89 9.57 3.19
C SER A 163 21.98 11.09 2.96
N GLY A 164 22.06 11.53 1.71
CA GLY A 164 22.11 12.95 1.35
C GLY A 164 20.72 13.62 1.24
N ARG A 165 19.63 12.91 1.49
CA ARG A 165 18.29 13.47 1.40
C ARG A 165 17.92 14.24 2.66
N ARG A 166 17.11 15.29 2.50
CA ARG A 166 16.53 16.04 3.61
C ARG A 166 15.07 15.68 3.83
N SER A 167 14.60 15.79 5.03
CA SER A 167 13.17 15.75 5.33
C SER A 167 12.51 17.06 4.91
N LYS A 168 11.31 16.96 4.33
CA LYS A 168 10.55 18.07 3.74
C LYS A 168 9.22 18.21 4.45
N HIS A 169 8.78 19.45 4.69
CA HIS A 169 7.46 19.72 5.21
C HIS A 169 6.43 19.66 4.08
N LEU A 170 5.22 19.18 4.39
CA LEU A 170 4.16 19.04 3.38
C LEU A 170 3.75 20.38 2.75
N GLU A 171 3.93 21.50 3.43
CA GLU A 171 3.68 22.86 2.91
C GLU A 171 4.59 23.23 1.73
N GLU A 172 5.78 22.62 1.61
CA GLU A 172 6.66 22.81 0.44
C GLU A 172 6.02 22.36 -0.87
N PHE A 173 4.97 21.53 -0.75
CA PHE A 173 4.21 21.01 -1.88
C PHE A 173 2.81 21.60 -2.01
N ALA A 174 2.47 22.58 -1.15
CA ALA A 174 1.22 23.33 -1.27
C ALA A 174 1.13 24.01 -2.63
N GLY A 175 -0.02 23.87 -3.30
CA GLY A 175 -0.23 24.42 -4.65
C GLY A 175 0.38 23.60 -5.80
N GLN A 176 1.20 22.60 -5.53
CA GLN A 176 1.68 21.67 -6.55
C GLN A 176 0.61 20.63 -6.90
N ARG A 177 0.57 20.22 -8.18
CA ARG A 177 -0.38 19.19 -8.63
C ARG A 177 0.30 17.82 -8.64
N PHE A 178 -0.39 16.84 -8.07
CA PHE A 178 -0.01 15.43 -8.10
C PHE A 178 -1.15 14.60 -8.69
N GLY A 179 -0.83 13.55 -9.42
CA GLY A 179 -1.81 12.56 -9.85
C GLY A 179 -2.21 11.64 -8.67
N TYR A 180 -1.26 11.40 -7.78
CA TYR A 180 -1.46 10.51 -6.63
C TYR A 180 -0.83 11.11 -5.37
N VAL A 181 -1.58 11.09 -4.27
CA VAL A 181 -1.08 11.39 -2.93
C VAL A 181 -1.28 10.16 -2.05
N ILE A 182 -0.20 9.63 -1.51
CA ILE A 182 -0.20 8.36 -0.78
C ILE A 182 0.26 8.59 0.65
N THR A 183 -0.66 8.48 1.59
CA THR A 183 -0.36 8.59 3.03
C THR A 183 0.09 7.23 3.57
N LEU A 184 1.21 7.20 4.31
CA LEU A 184 1.86 5.97 4.80
C LEU A 184 1.69 5.74 6.30
N CYS A 185 1.02 6.64 7.01
CA CYS A 185 0.67 6.44 8.41
C CYS A 185 -0.68 7.09 8.72
N ASP A 186 -1.36 6.52 9.70
CA ASP A 186 -2.72 6.91 10.04
C ASP A 186 -2.77 8.38 10.53
N ARG A 187 -1.76 8.82 11.29
CA ARG A 187 -1.68 10.21 11.80
C ARG A 187 -1.64 11.25 10.70
N VAL A 188 -0.82 11.05 9.66
CA VAL A 188 -0.75 12.02 8.55
C VAL A 188 -2.02 12.00 7.70
N ARG A 189 -2.73 10.89 7.67
CA ARG A 189 -4.02 10.78 7.00
C ARG A 189 -5.06 11.73 7.62
N GLU A 190 -5.10 11.80 8.96
CA GLU A 190 -6.05 12.63 9.71
C GLU A 190 -5.84 14.15 9.49
N VAL A 191 -4.60 14.56 9.20
CA VAL A 191 -4.20 15.97 9.01
C VAL A 191 -3.78 16.28 7.57
N CYS A 192 -4.05 15.38 6.63
CA CYS A 192 -3.66 15.54 5.23
C CYS A 192 -4.43 16.74 4.62
N PRO A 193 -3.73 17.76 4.12
CA PRO A 193 -4.40 18.90 3.50
C PRO A 193 -5.01 18.49 2.16
N GLU A 194 -5.92 19.31 1.66
CA GLU A 194 -6.39 19.19 0.29
C GLU A 194 -5.29 19.63 -0.68
N PHE A 195 -5.05 18.83 -1.70
CA PHE A 195 -4.11 19.14 -2.78
C PHE A 195 -4.87 19.60 -4.03
N GLY A 196 -4.33 20.59 -4.71
CA GLY A 196 -4.91 21.07 -5.96
C GLY A 196 -4.91 20.01 -7.06
N GLY A 197 -5.94 20.04 -7.94
CA GLY A 197 -6.03 19.14 -9.09
C GLY A 197 -6.68 17.78 -8.80
N HIS A 198 -7.32 17.61 -7.65
CA HIS A 198 -8.05 16.38 -7.27
C HIS A 198 -7.26 15.09 -7.44
N PRO A 199 -6.10 14.93 -6.74
CA PRO A 199 -5.29 13.72 -6.86
C PRO A 199 -6.05 12.49 -6.39
N GLN A 200 -5.66 11.32 -6.88
CA GLN A 200 -6.11 10.06 -6.26
C GLN A 200 -5.46 9.91 -4.88
N LEU A 201 -6.29 9.97 -3.84
CA LEU A 201 -5.84 9.79 -2.47
C LEU A 201 -5.81 8.29 -2.13
N ILE A 202 -4.65 7.81 -1.75
CA ILE A 202 -4.45 6.42 -1.34
C ILE A 202 -3.90 6.41 0.09
N HIS A 203 -4.40 5.50 0.90
CA HIS A 203 -3.84 5.28 2.23
C HIS A 203 -3.24 3.87 2.34
N TRP A 204 -1.98 3.82 2.76
CA TRP A 204 -1.28 2.60 3.14
C TRP A 204 -0.97 2.66 4.64
N SER A 205 -1.75 1.96 5.44
CA SER A 205 -1.58 1.93 6.89
C SER A 205 -0.32 1.13 7.26
N ILE A 206 0.83 1.80 7.43
CA ILE A 206 2.12 1.20 7.75
C ILE A 206 2.54 1.58 9.18
N ALA A 207 2.78 0.57 10.02
CA ALA A 207 3.29 0.79 11.38
C ALA A 207 4.60 1.58 11.38
N ASP A 208 4.88 2.30 12.46
CA ASP A 208 6.14 3.02 12.60
C ASP A 208 7.26 2.05 12.99
N PRO A 209 8.26 1.84 12.11
CA PRO A 209 9.34 0.91 12.40
C PRO A 209 10.33 1.44 13.46
N ALA A 210 10.34 2.75 13.70
CA ALA A 210 11.27 3.34 14.67
C ALA A 210 10.92 3.04 16.14
N GLY A 211 9.68 2.62 16.40
CA GLY A 211 9.21 2.26 17.74
C GLY A 211 9.39 0.78 18.12
N GLU A 212 9.91 -0.05 17.22
CA GLU A 212 10.09 -1.48 17.47
C GLU A 212 11.45 -1.77 18.12
N ALA A 213 11.51 -2.80 18.98
CA ALA A 213 12.73 -3.21 19.68
C ALA A 213 13.87 -3.57 18.71
N ASP A 214 13.57 -4.28 17.62
CA ASP A 214 14.48 -4.49 16.49
C ASP A 214 14.08 -3.57 15.33
N ALA A 215 14.49 -2.32 15.42
CA ALA A 215 14.22 -1.31 14.42
C ALA A 215 14.72 -1.75 13.02
N ARG A 216 15.90 -2.39 12.92
CA ARG A 216 16.45 -2.81 11.63
C ARG A 216 15.57 -3.83 10.92
N ALA A 217 15.14 -4.88 11.64
CA ALA A 217 14.21 -5.87 11.09
C ALA A 217 12.86 -5.22 10.72
N ALA A 218 12.38 -4.28 11.52
CA ALA A 218 11.16 -3.53 11.23
C ALA A 218 11.29 -2.69 9.95
N PHE A 219 12.38 -1.97 9.77
CA PHE A 219 12.64 -1.21 8.55
C PHE A 219 12.76 -2.11 7.31
N ARG A 220 13.40 -3.29 7.42
CA ARG A 220 13.41 -4.28 6.32
C ARG A 220 12.02 -4.77 5.95
N ARG A 221 11.16 -5.07 6.94
CA ARG A 221 9.76 -5.43 6.68
C ARG A 221 9.00 -4.32 5.98
N VAL A 222 9.20 -3.07 6.41
CA VAL A 222 8.60 -1.90 5.75
C VAL A 222 9.09 -1.75 4.31
N ALA A 223 10.39 -1.89 4.06
CA ALA A 223 10.96 -1.82 2.70
C ALA A 223 10.35 -2.89 1.78
N ALA A 224 10.28 -4.15 2.24
CA ALA A 224 9.69 -5.24 1.49
C ALA A 224 8.20 -4.99 1.19
N GLY A 225 7.42 -4.54 2.18
CA GLY A 225 6.01 -4.20 2.01
C GLY A 225 5.78 -3.02 1.05
N LEU A 226 6.61 -1.98 1.14
CA LEU A 226 6.59 -0.86 0.21
C LEU A 226 6.93 -1.30 -1.21
N ARG A 227 7.98 -2.10 -1.40
CA ARG A 227 8.38 -2.62 -2.71
C ARG A 227 7.24 -3.39 -3.37
N THR A 228 6.55 -4.25 -2.62
CA THR A 228 5.39 -4.98 -3.12
C THR A 228 4.26 -4.04 -3.55
N ARG A 229 3.84 -3.11 -2.67
CA ARG A 229 2.76 -2.16 -2.98
C ARG A 229 3.09 -1.24 -4.15
N ILE A 230 4.33 -0.78 -4.24
CA ILE A 230 4.82 0.05 -5.35
C ILE A 230 4.80 -0.74 -6.66
N GLY A 231 5.16 -2.03 -6.67
CA GLY A 231 5.06 -2.87 -7.85
C GLY A 231 3.62 -2.94 -8.40
N PHE A 232 2.63 -3.10 -7.53
CA PHE A 232 1.21 -3.05 -7.93
C PHE A 232 0.73 -1.64 -8.31
N LEU A 233 1.25 -0.61 -7.66
CA LEU A 233 0.97 0.78 -8.04
C LEU A 233 1.47 1.07 -9.47
N LEU A 234 2.69 0.67 -9.81
CA LEU A 234 3.26 0.86 -11.14
C LEU A 234 2.41 0.20 -12.24
N ALA A 235 1.89 -1.01 -12.00
CA ALA A 235 0.97 -1.66 -12.93
C ALA A 235 -0.32 -0.84 -13.15
N ARG A 236 -0.75 -0.10 -12.13
CA ARG A 236 -1.95 0.76 -12.20
C ARG A 236 -1.67 2.13 -12.83
N LEU A 237 -0.46 2.66 -12.68
CA LEU A 237 -0.06 3.93 -13.29
C LEU A 237 0.13 3.80 -14.81
N GLY A 238 0.47 2.60 -15.30
CA GLY A 238 0.78 2.30 -16.72
C GLY A 238 -0.43 1.89 -17.56
N GLY A 239 -1.60 1.68 -16.98
CA GLY A 239 -2.87 1.38 -17.68
C GLY A 239 -3.72 2.62 -17.76
#